data_3f339d996a5096533feba075042cd645
#
_entry.id   3f339d996a5096533feba075042cd645
#
_cell.length_a   1.000
_cell.length_b   1.000
_cell.length_c   1.000
_cell.angle_alpha   90.00
_cell.angle_beta   90.00
_cell.angle_gamma   90.00
#
_symmetry.space_group_name_H-M   'P 1'
#
loop_
_entity.id
_entity.type
_entity.pdbx_description
1 polymer ?
#
loop_
_entity_poly.entity_id
_entity_poly.type
_entity_poly.pdbx_seq_one_letter_code
_entity_poly.pdbx_strand_id
1 'polypeptide(L)'
;MSEKVVIGDATLYHGDCREVLPVLPCFDLVLTDPPYGIGDALVKGGRGGSFERLISENAAEWDVTPEKEVFDLIFGHSKNQIFWGGNYFEIPPTKKPLCWDKVRPNQKNLSEWEMAWTSFTGRAQLFKHCANG
;
A
#
# COMPACT_ATOMS: atom_id res chain seq x y z
N MET A 1 4.49 22.87 5.81
CA MET A 1 4.18 22.67 7.24
C MET A 1 3.12 21.59 7.35
N SER A 2 3.37 20.54 8.08
CA SER A 2 2.39 19.46 8.29
C SER A 2 1.36 19.88 9.35
N GLU A 3 0.08 19.69 9.04
CA GLU A 3 -0.99 19.84 10.04
C GLU A 3 -1.07 18.56 10.88
N LYS A 4 -1.33 18.74 12.18
CA LYS A 4 -1.42 17.63 13.14
C LYS A 4 -2.77 17.66 13.85
N VAL A 5 -3.47 16.51 13.90
CA VAL A 5 -4.73 16.32 14.63
C VAL A 5 -4.62 15.07 15.50
N VAL A 6 -5.11 15.15 16.74
CA VAL A 6 -5.16 14.01 17.67
C VAL A 6 -6.61 13.63 17.90
N ILE A 7 -6.93 12.34 17.72
CA ILE A 7 -8.26 11.78 17.93
C ILE A 7 -8.11 10.52 18.79
N GLY A 8 -8.43 10.62 20.07
CA GLY A 8 -8.16 9.54 21.03
C GLY A 8 -6.68 9.21 21.09
N ASP A 9 -6.33 7.96 20.85
CA ASP A 9 -4.93 7.47 20.81
C ASP A 9 -4.28 7.62 19.43
N ALA A 10 -5.00 8.11 18.42
CA ALA A 10 -4.47 8.29 17.08
C ALA A 10 -3.97 9.71 16.86
N THR A 11 -2.83 9.85 16.20
CA THR A 11 -2.30 11.12 15.73
C THR A 11 -2.23 11.10 14.20
N LEU A 12 -2.92 12.04 13.57
CA LEU A 12 -2.95 12.20 12.12
C LEU A 12 -2.03 13.35 11.71
N TYR A 13 -1.27 13.13 10.67
CA TYR A 13 -0.42 14.15 10.05
C TYR A 13 -0.85 14.31 8.58
N HIS A 14 -1.16 15.54 8.17
CA HIS A 14 -1.39 15.91 6.79
C HIS A 14 -0.16 16.63 6.25
N GLY A 15 0.58 15.98 5.35
CA GLY A 15 1.82 16.52 4.79
C GLY A 15 2.61 15.47 4.01
N ASP A 16 3.69 15.88 3.40
CA ASP A 16 4.61 14.97 2.73
C ASP A 16 5.31 14.08 3.77
N CYS A 17 5.24 12.77 3.57
CA CYS A 17 5.87 11.79 4.48
C CYS A 17 7.39 11.98 4.58
N ARG A 18 8.05 12.52 3.55
CA ARG A 18 9.48 12.85 3.55
C ARG A 18 9.83 13.98 4.52
N GLU A 19 8.89 14.86 4.82
CA GLU A 19 9.03 15.92 5.83
C GLU A 19 8.56 15.47 7.21
N VAL A 20 7.52 14.62 7.26
CA VAL A 20 6.88 14.19 8.51
C VAL A 20 7.68 13.10 9.22
N LEU A 21 8.09 12.05 8.50
CA LEU A 21 8.79 10.91 9.12
C LEU A 21 10.06 11.29 9.87
N PRO A 22 10.96 12.15 9.34
CA PRO A 22 12.21 12.49 10.01
C PRO A 22 12.05 13.18 11.37
N VAL A 23 10.91 13.80 11.64
CA VAL A 23 10.64 14.50 12.91
C VAL A 23 9.85 13.66 13.92
N LEU A 24 9.49 12.44 13.53
CA LEU A 24 8.78 11.50 14.39
C LEU A 24 9.74 10.49 15.04
N PRO A 25 9.36 9.90 16.18
CA PRO A 25 10.14 8.84 16.80
C PRO A 25 10.12 7.57 15.92
N CYS A 26 11.07 6.67 16.14
CA CYS A 26 11.07 5.36 15.51
C CYS A 26 9.84 4.55 15.94
N PHE A 27 9.17 3.94 14.96
CA PHE A 27 7.98 3.11 15.18
C PHE A 27 8.33 1.63 15.33
N ASP A 28 7.51 0.87 16.02
CA ASP A 28 7.63 -0.58 16.08
C ASP A 28 7.22 -1.24 14.76
N LEU A 29 6.26 -0.65 14.06
CA LEU A 29 5.75 -1.12 12.77
C LEU A 29 5.30 0.06 11.91
N VAL A 30 5.66 0.02 10.64
CA VAL A 30 5.00 0.79 9.57
C VAL A 30 4.20 -0.18 8.70
N LEU A 31 2.91 0.09 8.58
CA LEU A 31 1.98 -0.63 7.68
C LEU A 31 1.43 0.38 6.68
N THR A 32 1.64 0.13 5.39
CA THR A 32 1.19 1.04 4.33
C THR A 32 0.81 0.30 3.05
N ASP A 33 -0.05 0.93 2.27
CA ASP A 33 -0.50 0.52 0.94
C ASP A 33 -0.22 1.68 -0.04
N PRO A 34 1.03 1.82 -0.52
CA PRO A 34 1.40 2.92 -1.40
C PRO A 34 0.80 2.74 -2.81
N PRO A 35 0.72 3.81 -3.61
CA PRO A 35 0.34 3.70 -5.02
C PRO A 35 1.29 2.75 -5.79
N TYR A 36 0.73 1.92 -6.68
CA TYR A 36 1.48 0.87 -7.37
C TYR A 36 2.05 1.30 -8.74
N GLY A 37 1.63 2.45 -9.27
CA GLY A 37 2.00 2.89 -10.61
C GLY A 37 1.36 2.08 -11.73
N ILE A 38 0.17 1.52 -11.49
CA ILE A 38 -0.57 0.67 -12.44
C ILE A 38 -1.80 1.38 -13.03
N GLY A 39 -1.89 2.71 -12.89
CA GLY A 39 -3.03 3.53 -13.27
C GLY A 39 -3.59 3.23 -14.65
N ASP A 40 -2.73 3.03 -15.65
CA ASP A 40 -3.13 2.63 -17.01
C ASP A 40 -3.84 1.27 -17.06
N ALA A 41 -3.46 0.33 -16.21
CA ALA A 41 -4.10 -0.98 -16.13
C ALA A 41 -5.47 -0.91 -15.46
N LEU A 42 -5.63 -0.02 -14.47
CA LEU A 42 -6.91 0.26 -13.83
C LEU A 42 -7.92 0.88 -14.81
N VAL A 43 -7.45 1.77 -15.68
CA VAL A 43 -8.29 2.43 -16.69
C VAL A 43 -8.73 1.48 -17.80
N LYS A 44 -7.86 0.57 -18.23
CA LYS A 44 -8.12 -0.37 -19.37
C LYS A 44 -8.92 -1.61 -18.96
N GLY A 45 -8.99 -1.94 -17.69
CA GLY A 45 -9.65 -3.17 -17.19
C GLY A 45 -11.14 -3.04 -16.91
N GLY A 46 -11.71 -1.85 -16.91
CA GLY A 46 -13.07 -1.59 -16.48
C GLY A 46 -14.12 -1.56 -17.59
N ARG A 47 -15.21 -2.29 -17.43
CA ARG A 47 -16.44 -2.17 -18.19
C ARG A 47 -17.54 -1.54 -17.32
N GLY A 48 -17.67 -0.21 -17.43
CA GLY A 48 -18.94 0.48 -17.27
C GLY A 48 -19.59 0.54 -15.88
N GLY A 49 -19.03 1.30 -14.93
CA GLY A 49 -19.74 1.70 -13.70
C GLY A 49 -19.34 3.10 -13.23
N SER A 50 -20.19 3.72 -12.41
CA SER A 50 -19.95 5.08 -11.89
C SER A 50 -18.65 5.21 -11.07
N PHE A 51 -18.19 4.12 -10.50
CA PHE A 51 -16.94 4.05 -9.73
C PHE A 51 -15.70 4.09 -10.64
N GLU A 52 -15.77 3.49 -11.83
CA GLU A 52 -14.71 3.52 -12.83
C GLU A 52 -14.45 4.92 -13.39
N ARG A 53 -15.48 5.76 -13.49
CA ARG A 53 -15.35 7.13 -13.94
C ARG A 53 -14.55 7.99 -12.98
N LEU A 54 -14.75 7.82 -11.67
CA LEU A 54 -14.01 8.56 -10.63
C LEU A 54 -12.53 8.16 -10.55
N ILE A 55 -12.21 6.88 -10.81
CA ILE A 55 -10.83 6.41 -10.85
C ILE A 55 -10.13 6.83 -12.14
N SER A 56 -10.83 6.81 -13.29
CA SER A 56 -10.22 7.03 -14.60
C SER A 56 -9.77 8.47 -14.85
N GLU A 57 -10.45 9.47 -14.26
CA GLU A 57 -10.16 10.89 -14.55
C GLU A 57 -8.90 11.40 -13.86
N ASN A 58 -8.45 10.79 -12.74
CA ASN A 58 -7.28 11.23 -11.99
C ASN A 58 -6.31 10.10 -11.58
N ALA A 59 -6.53 8.86 -11.97
CA ALA A 59 -5.69 7.73 -11.55
C ALA A 59 -4.24 7.88 -11.99
N ALA A 60 -4.01 8.43 -13.18
CA ALA A 60 -2.67 8.68 -13.70
C ALA A 60 -1.90 9.78 -12.94
N GLU A 61 -2.60 10.66 -12.23
CA GLU A 61 -1.98 11.76 -11.49
C GLU A 61 -1.50 11.34 -10.10
N TRP A 62 -2.25 10.47 -9.42
CA TRP A 62 -1.93 10.08 -8.04
C TRP A 62 -1.33 8.67 -7.91
N ASP A 63 -1.57 7.78 -8.89
CA ASP A 63 -1.02 6.42 -8.85
C ASP A 63 0.42 6.39 -9.38
N VAL A 64 1.30 7.10 -8.69
CA VAL A 64 2.73 7.14 -8.97
C VAL A 64 3.45 6.35 -7.87
N THR A 65 4.22 5.35 -8.29
CA THR A 65 5.06 4.56 -7.36
C THR A 65 5.98 5.48 -6.56
N PRO A 66 6.02 5.33 -5.22
CA PRO A 66 6.94 6.12 -4.39
C PRO A 66 8.39 5.88 -4.80
N GLU A 67 9.19 6.94 -4.75
CA GLU A 67 10.63 6.88 -4.98
C GLU A 67 11.32 6.02 -3.90
N LYS A 68 12.48 5.47 -4.25
CA LYS A 68 13.26 4.61 -3.34
C LYS A 68 13.55 5.27 -1.99
N GLU A 69 13.77 6.58 -2.00
CA GLU A 69 14.06 7.40 -0.82
C GLU A 69 12.96 7.30 0.24
N VAL A 70 11.70 7.17 -0.17
CA VAL A 70 10.55 7.00 0.76
C VAL A 70 10.66 5.68 1.50
N PHE A 71 11.02 4.59 0.80
CA PHE A 71 11.22 3.29 1.44
C PHE A 71 12.44 3.31 2.36
N ASP A 72 13.55 3.94 1.96
CA ASP A 72 14.76 4.09 2.78
C ASP A 72 14.45 4.87 4.06
N LEU A 73 13.63 5.93 3.99
CA LEU A 73 13.14 6.65 5.17
C LEU A 73 12.32 5.75 6.09
N ILE A 74 11.38 4.98 5.55
CA ILE A 74 10.54 4.05 6.33
C ILE A 74 11.42 3.00 7.02
N PHE A 75 12.39 2.41 6.31
CA PHE A 75 13.33 1.46 6.89
C PHE A 75 14.16 2.08 8.02
N GLY A 76 14.56 3.35 7.89
CA GLY A 76 15.30 4.07 8.92
C GLY A 76 14.47 4.47 10.14
N HIS A 77 13.14 4.58 10.00
CA HIS A 77 12.24 5.07 11.05
C HIS A 77 11.32 4.00 11.64
N SER A 78 11.53 2.73 11.32
CA SER A 78 10.72 1.64 11.87
C SER A 78 11.50 0.35 12.06
N LYS A 79 11.12 -0.41 13.10
CA LYS A 79 11.74 -1.72 13.38
C LYS A 79 11.24 -2.80 12.42
N ASN A 80 9.96 -2.74 12.05
CA ASN A 80 9.31 -3.69 11.16
C ASN A 80 8.46 -2.96 10.13
N GLN A 81 8.26 -3.57 8.97
CA GLN A 81 7.50 -2.99 7.87
C GLN A 81 6.59 -4.03 7.24
N ILE A 82 5.43 -3.56 6.78
CA ILE A 82 4.49 -4.30 5.91
C ILE A 82 4.07 -3.35 4.79
N PHE A 83 4.36 -3.73 3.55
CA PHE A 83 3.99 -2.97 2.34
C PHE A 83 3.05 -3.80 1.47
N TRP A 84 1.80 -3.39 1.36
CA TRP A 84 0.92 -3.96 0.35
C TRP A 84 1.45 -3.62 -1.04
N GLY A 85 1.27 -4.53 -1.99
CA GLY A 85 1.81 -4.35 -3.34
C GLY A 85 3.34 -4.40 -3.42
N GLY A 86 4.02 -5.04 -2.48
CA GLY A 86 5.48 -5.08 -2.43
C GLY A 86 6.17 -5.67 -3.66
N ASN A 87 5.42 -6.36 -4.52
CA ASN A 87 5.88 -6.84 -5.82
C ASN A 87 6.01 -5.74 -6.89
N TYR A 88 5.49 -4.53 -6.64
CA TYR A 88 5.58 -3.38 -7.53
C TYR A 88 6.76 -2.46 -7.22
N PHE A 89 7.45 -2.64 -6.09
CA PHE A 89 8.46 -1.72 -5.59
C PHE A 89 9.87 -2.30 -5.66
N GLU A 90 10.85 -1.42 -5.84
CA GLU A 90 12.28 -1.76 -5.80
C GLU A 90 12.77 -1.86 -4.34
N ILE A 91 12.36 -2.91 -3.65
CA ILE A 91 12.73 -3.22 -2.27
C ILE A 91 13.36 -4.62 -2.18
N PRO A 92 14.15 -4.93 -1.13
CA PRO A 92 14.76 -6.24 -0.98
C PRO A 92 13.74 -7.38 -0.97
N PRO A 93 14.08 -8.60 -1.39
CA PRO A 93 13.16 -9.73 -1.32
C PRO A 93 12.68 -9.99 0.11
N THR A 94 11.38 -10.25 0.28
CA THR A 94 10.83 -10.65 1.57
C THR A 94 11.05 -12.13 1.84
N LYS A 95 11.35 -12.48 3.10
CA LYS A 95 11.41 -13.87 3.57
C LYS A 95 10.06 -14.39 4.06
N LYS A 96 9.09 -13.52 4.30
CA LYS A 96 7.76 -13.88 4.81
C LYS A 96 6.67 -13.03 4.14
N PRO A 97 6.36 -13.29 2.87
CA PRO A 97 5.23 -12.61 2.23
C PRO A 97 3.90 -13.02 2.89
N LEU A 98 2.96 -12.08 2.93
CA LEU A 98 1.56 -12.33 3.25
C LEU A 98 0.77 -12.29 1.95
N CYS A 99 -0.08 -13.26 1.73
CA CYS A 99 -0.97 -13.32 0.57
C CYS A 99 -2.42 -13.24 1.04
N TRP A 100 -3.16 -12.29 0.50
CA TRP A 100 -4.58 -12.17 0.73
C TRP A 100 -5.35 -12.71 -0.46
N ASP A 101 -6.02 -13.85 -0.28
CA ASP A 101 -7.00 -14.37 -1.23
C ASP A 101 -8.33 -13.63 -0.99
N LYS A 102 -8.75 -12.85 -1.98
CA LYS A 102 -9.95 -12.00 -1.91
C LYS A 102 -11.26 -12.80 -2.04
N VAL A 103 -11.16 -14.10 -2.27
CA VAL A 103 -12.31 -14.99 -2.43
C VAL A 103 -13.33 -14.43 -3.44
N ARG A 104 -12.85 -14.05 -4.62
CA ARG A 104 -13.66 -13.48 -5.70
C ARG A 104 -13.81 -14.47 -6.85
N PRO A 105 -14.75 -15.42 -6.82
CA PRO A 105 -14.97 -16.31 -7.94
C PRO A 105 -15.54 -15.53 -9.13
N ASN A 106 -14.94 -15.71 -10.31
CA ASN A 106 -15.45 -15.22 -11.60
C ASN A 106 -15.37 -13.71 -11.90
N GLN A 107 -14.58 -12.93 -11.20
CA GLN A 107 -14.34 -11.53 -11.58
C GLN A 107 -13.10 -11.44 -12.49
N LYS A 108 -13.32 -11.44 -13.81
CA LYS A 108 -12.28 -11.54 -14.84
C LYS A 108 -11.29 -10.35 -14.89
N ASN A 109 -11.58 -9.23 -14.27
CA ASN A 109 -10.82 -7.98 -14.41
C ASN A 109 -10.21 -7.46 -13.12
N LEU A 110 -10.34 -8.20 -12.01
CA LEU A 110 -9.79 -7.80 -10.72
C LEU A 110 -8.83 -8.88 -10.20
N SER A 111 -7.77 -8.44 -9.55
CA SER A 111 -6.82 -9.33 -8.89
C SER A 111 -7.53 -10.27 -7.91
N GLU A 112 -7.30 -11.58 -8.05
CA GLU A 112 -7.86 -12.60 -7.15
C GLU A 112 -7.20 -12.59 -5.78
N TRP A 113 -5.96 -12.13 -5.72
CA TRP A 113 -5.16 -12.04 -4.50
C TRP A 113 -4.25 -10.82 -4.51
N GLU A 114 -3.79 -10.43 -3.35
CA GLU A 114 -2.77 -9.40 -3.17
C GLU A 114 -1.64 -9.89 -2.27
N MET A 115 -0.45 -9.36 -2.50
CA MET A 115 0.73 -9.67 -1.72
C MET A 115 1.14 -8.47 -0.87
N ALA A 116 1.42 -8.73 0.42
CA ALA A 116 2.19 -7.78 1.22
C ALA A 116 3.61 -8.28 1.40
N TRP A 117 4.56 -7.40 1.11
CA TRP A 117 5.95 -7.55 1.51
C TRP A 117 6.07 -7.31 3.02
N THR A 118 6.86 -8.10 3.71
CA THR A 118 7.14 -7.89 5.14
C THR A 118 8.62 -7.99 5.45
N SER A 119 9.08 -7.26 6.46
CA SER A 119 10.44 -7.37 7.01
C SER A 119 10.61 -8.58 7.92
N PHE A 120 9.53 -9.26 8.28
CA PHE A 120 9.57 -10.41 9.16
C PHE A 120 10.24 -11.63 8.50
N THR A 121 10.69 -12.57 9.35
CA THR A 121 11.21 -13.86 8.93
C THR A 121 10.21 -14.97 9.22
N GLY A 122 10.22 -16.03 8.40
CA GLY A 122 9.33 -17.18 8.60
C GLY A 122 8.70 -17.66 7.31
N ARG A 123 7.62 -18.43 7.43
CA ARG A 123 6.91 -18.99 6.27
C ARG A 123 5.99 -17.96 5.65
N ALA A 124 5.86 -17.99 4.32
CA ALA A 124 4.78 -17.31 3.62
C ALA A 124 3.42 -17.73 4.20
N GLN A 125 2.51 -16.79 4.32
CA GLN A 125 1.17 -17.03 4.87
C GLN A 125 0.10 -16.59 3.88
N LEU A 126 -0.92 -17.43 3.75
CA LEU A 126 -2.13 -17.14 2.99
C LEU A 126 -3.28 -16.96 3.97
N PHE A 127 -4.06 -15.91 3.81
CA PHE A 127 -5.34 -15.77 4.49
C PHE A 127 -6.44 -15.46 3.47
N LYS A 128 -7.66 -15.84 3.83
CA LYS A 128 -8.84 -15.68 2.99
C LYS A 128 -9.81 -14.71 3.64
N HIS A 129 -10.19 -13.69 2.89
CA HIS A 129 -11.19 -12.74 3.35
C HIS A 129 -11.91 -12.16 2.13
N CYS A 130 -13.24 -12.23 2.14
CA CYS A 130 -14.03 -11.67 1.04
C CYS A 130 -13.87 -10.15 1.00
N ALA A 131 -13.46 -9.62 -0.17
CA ALA A 131 -13.29 -8.19 -0.35
C ALA A 131 -14.63 -7.44 -0.56
N ASN A 132 -15.73 -8.17 -0.69
CA ASN A 132 -17.07 -7.61 -0.77
C ASN A 132 -17.71 -7.75 0.61
N GLY A 133 -17.62 -6.69 1.41
CA GLY A 133 -18.37 -6.54 2.65
C GLY A 133 -19.84 -6.23 2.36
#